data_7fa158239c9c1851a65f126d42fd555a
#
_entry.id   7fa158239c9c1851a65f126d42fd555a
#
_cell.length_a   1.000
_cell.length_b   1.000
_cell.length_c   1.000
_cell.angle_alpha   90.00
_cell.angle_beta   90.00
_cell.angle_gamma   90.00
#
_symmetry.space_group_name_H-M   'P 1'
#
loop_
_entity.id
_entity.type
_entity.pdbx_description
1 polymer ?
#
loop_
_entity_poly.entity_id
_entity_poly.type
_entity_poly.pdbx_seq_one_letter_code
_entity_poly.pdbx_strand_id
1 'polypeptide(L)'
;MMRVDDEFSADIPQNKLKSMIKQVIFSVSNDETKAILNGVCLEFDSDNTLVMVALDGFRIAMRKEKINNCTGKKSVVIPKRAMQEIAAVLSSDDSEVKLIFSSTHIKIDFGGTKVISRLLDGEYVNYKGILPKNFATRVLINCEELKNSTERALLMARESKSNRIKLMFANNTLTITANSEKGNINDEIEIQL
;
A
#
# COMPACT_ATOMS: atom_id res chain seq x y z
N MET A 1 14.90 -28.28 -7.40
CA MET A 1 14.03 -27.68 -6.37
C MET A 1 14.94 -26.85 -5.46
N MET A 2 14.86 -25.51 -5.53
CA MET A 2 15.67 -24.63 -4.66
C MET A 2 15.28 -24.91 -3.21
N ARG A 3 16.23 -25.33 -2.38
CA ARG A 3 16.07 -25.35 -0.92
C ARG A 3 16.18 -23.89 -0.46
N VAL A 4 15.09 -23.34 0.02
CA VAL A 4 15.10 -22.11 0.80
C VAL A 4 15.40 -22.56 2.23
N ASP A 5 16.61 -22.28 2.72
CA ASP A 5 16.92 -22.50 4.12
C ASP A 5 16.02 -21.57 4.93
N ASP A 6 15.17 -22.15 5.77
CA ASP A 6 14.08 -21.48 6.49
C ASP A 6 14.66 -20.63 7.63
N GLU A 7 15.07 -19.38 7.35
CA GLU A 7 15.61 -18.47 8.38
C GLU A 7 14.49 -17.71 9.13
N PHE A 8 13.33 -17.48 8.49
CA PHE A 8 12.23 -16.74 9.09
C PHE A 8 10.90 -17.18 8.45
N SER A 9 9.85 -17.28 9.27
CA SER A 9 8.49 -17.57 8.79
C SER A 9 7.43 -16.72 9.46
N ALA A 10 6.32 -16.51 8.76
CA ALA A 10 5.13 -15.83 9.25
C ALA A 10 3.87 -16.42 8.62
N ASP A 11 2.79 -16.42 9.38
CA ASP A 11 1.49 -16.94 8.97
C ASP A 11 0.43 -15.82 9.00
N ILE A 12 -0.32 -15.68 7.90
CA ILE A 12 -1.30 -14.61 7.70
C ILE A 12 -2.51 -15.13 6.90
N PRO A 13 -3.76 -14.73 7.21
CA PRO A 13 -4.92 -15.05 6.38
C PRO A 13 -4.81 -14.48 4.95
N GLN A 14 -5.28 -15.24 3.94
CA GLN A 14 -5.21 -14.86 2.52
C GLN A 14 -5.89 -13.52 2.24
N ASN A 15 -7.12 -13.35 2.71
CA ASN A 15 -7.86 -12.10 2.53
C ASN A 15 -7.13 -10.88 3.11
N LYS A 16 -6.49 -11.05 4.28
CA LYS A 16 -5.74 -10.00 4.96
C LYS A 16 -4.49 -9.62 4.15
N LEU A 17 -3.70 -10.61 3.73
CA LEU A 17 -2.52 -10.39 2.89
C LEU A 17 -2.89 -9.70 1.58
N LYS A 18 -3.91 -10.21 0.88
CA LYS A 18 -4.43 -9.63 -0.36
C LYS A 18 -4.88 -8.18 -0.18
N SER A 19 -5.62 -7.89 0.89
CA SER A 19 -6.08 -6.55 1.21
C SER A 19 -4.92 -5.58 1.48
N MET A 20 -3.94 -6.01 2.28
CA MET A 20 -2.75 -5.21 2.58
C MET A 20 -1.97 -4.85 1.32
N ILE A 21 -1.74 -5.83 0.44
CA ILE A 21 -1.05 -5.61 -0.84
C ILE A 21 -1.78 -4.56 -1.68
N LYS A 22 -3.11 -4.71 -1.87
CA LYS A 22 -3.91 -3.77 -2.68
C LYS A 22 -3.86 -2.34 -2.15
N GLN A 23 -3.75 -2.18 -0.83
CA GLN A 23 -3.77 -0.88 -0.17
C GLN A 23 -2.42 -0.13 -0.23
N VAL A 24 -1.33 -0.78 -0.63
CA VAL A 24 -0.01 -0.14 -0.69
C VAL A 24 0.61 -0.14 -2.08
N ILE A 25 0.31 -1.13 -2.92
CA ILE A 25 1.04 -1.40 -4.16
C ILE A 25 0.99 -0.26 -5.19
N PHE A 26 -0.03 0.58 -5.15
CA PHE A 26 -0.18 1.73 -6.05
C PHE A 26 0.86 2.83 -5.79
N SER A 27 1.49 2.83 -4.61
CA SER A 27 2.55 3.78 -4.21
C SER A 27 3.96 3.29 -4.51
N VAL A 28 4.12 2.10 -5.09
CA VAL A 28 5.44 1.60 -5.51
C VAL A 28 5.97 2.44 -6.67
N SER A 29 7.24 2.85 -6.58
CA SER A 29 7.92 3.60 -7.63
C SER A 29 7.99 2.81 -8.95
N ASN A 30 8.00 3.56 -10.06
CA ASN A 30 8.33 3.03 -11.39
C ASN A 30 9.70 3.55 -11.87
N ASP A 31 10.41 4.30 -11.04
CA ASP A 31 11.74 4.84 -11.35
C ASP A 31 12.80 3.75 -11.15
N GLU A 32 13.36 3.26 -12.25
CA GLU A 32 14.37 2.19 -12.25
C GLU A 32 15.71 2.63 -11.63
N THR A 33 15.95 3.93 -11.50
CA THR A 33 17.18 4.45 -10.87
C THR A 33 17.22 4.19 -9.37
N LYS A 34 16.05 3.96 -8.76
CA LYS A 34 15.88 3.68 -7.32
C LYS A 34 15.31 2.28 -7.11
N ALA A 35 16.07 1.27 -7.53
CA ALA A 35 15.63 -0.13 -7.56
C ALA A 35 14.94 -0.61 -6.27
N ILE A 36 15.41 -0.19 -5.10
CA ILE A 36 14.80 -0.58 -3.81
C ILE A 36 13.37 -0.06 -3.62
N LEU A 37 12.99 1.06 -4.28
CA LEU A 37 11.64 1.61 -4.24
C LEU A 37 10.68 0.94 -5.24
N ASN A 38 11.18 0.05 -6.11
CA ASN A 38 10.37 -0.71 -7.07
C ASN A 38 9.71 -1.95 -6.45
N GLY A 39 9.71 -2.02 -5.12
CA GLY A 39 9.08 -3.08 -4.35
C GLY A 39 8.27 -2.57 -3.16
N VAL A 40 7.60 -3.50 -2.51
CA VAL A 40 6.88 -3.29 -1.25
C VAL A 40 7.78 -3.76 -0.11
N CYS A 41 8.02 -2.89 0.86
CA CYS A 41 8.73 -3.24 2.09
C CYS A 41 7.76 -3.94 3.06
N LEU A 42 8.18 -5.08 3.59
CA LEU A 42 7.51 -5.82 4.65
C LEU A 42 8.38 -5.77 5.89
N GLU A 43 7.85 -5.21 6.97
CA GLU A 43 8.50 -5.20 8.28
C GLU A 43 7.69 -6.08 9.25
N PHE A 44 8.31 -7.13 9.76
CA PHE A 44 7.77 -7.99 10.80
C PHE A 44 8.35 -7.61 12.15
N ASP A 45 7.50 -7.56 13.16
CA ASP A 45 7.91 -7.35 14.55
C ASP A 45 7.57 -8.58 15.41
N SER A 46 8.34 -8.79 16.48
CA SER A 46 8.21 -9.92 17.42
C SER A 46 6.85 -9.97 18.15
N ASP A 47 6.06 -8.91 18.08
CA ASP A 47 4.69 -8.85 18.62
C ASP A 47 3.62 -9.32 17.61
N ASN A 48 4.01 -10.06 16.56
CA ASN A 48 3.16 -10.51 15.47
C ASN A 48 2.52 -9.35 14.69
N THR A 49 3.26 -8.28 14.51
CA THR A 49 2.84 -7.15 13.67
C THR A 49 3.54 -7.21 12.32
N LEU A 50 2.77 -7.08 11.25
CA LEU A 50 3.26 -6.85 9.90
C LEU A 50 2.93 -5.44 9.47
N VAL A 51 3.94 -4.70 9.03
CA VAL A 51 3.78 -3.41 8.35
C VAL A 51 4.21 -3.57 6.89
N MET A 52 3.33 -3.21 5.97
CA MET A 52 3.64 -3.09 4.55
C MET A 52 3.75 -1.63 4.18
N VAL A 53 4.80 -1.26 3.46
CA VAL A 53 5.06 0.11 3.04
C VAL A 53 5.47 0.15 1.59
N ALA A 54 4.95 1.13 0.85
CA ALA A 54 5.40 1.48 -0.49
C ALA A 54 5.46 3.00 -0.62
N LEU A 55 6.47 3.50 -1.32
CA LEU A 55 6.65 4.94 -1.59
C LEU A 55 7.34 5.18 -2.95
N ASP A 56 7.09 6.32 -3.57
CA ASP A 56 7.67 6.72 -4.86
C ASP A 56 8.35 8.10 -4.84
N GLY A 57 8.54 8.68 -3.66
CA GLY A 57 9.13 10.01 -3.46
C GLY A 57 8.09 11.16 -3.40
N PHE A 58 6.84 10.94 -3.82
CA PHE A 58 5.74 11.92 -3.74
C PHE A 58 4.65 11.49 -2.76
N ARG A 59 4.45 10.20 -2.60
CA ARG A 59 3.42 9.60 -1.75
C ARG A 59 3.97 8.38 -1.04
N ILE A 60 3.38 8.07 0.09
CA ILE A 60 3.63 6.87 0.86
C ILE A 60 2.30 6.20 1.19
N ALA A 61 2.21 4.90 0.98
CA ALA A 61 1.13 4.08 1.48
C ALA A 61 1.67 3.09 2.49
N MET A 62 1.00 3.01 3.64
CA MET A 62 1.37 2.13 4.73
C MET A 62 0.14 1.41 5.27
N ARG A 63 0.26 0.11 5.47
CA ARG A 63 -0.76 -0.72 6.12
C ARG A 63 -0.11 -1.53 7.23
N LYS A 64 -0.72 -1.50 8.41
CA LYS A 64 -0.29 -2.26 9.60
C LYS A 64 -1.40 -3.21 10.02
N GLU A 65 -1.04 -4.48 10.28
CA GLU A 65 -1.96 -5.51 10.73
C GLU A 65 -1.30 -6.44 11.75
N LYS A 66 -2.13 -7.04 12.59
CA LYS A 66 -1.73 -8.21 13.39
C LYS A 66 -1.88 -9.46 12.53
N ILE A 67 -0.85 -10.29 12.55
CA ILE A 67 -0.78 -11.59 11.87
C ILE A 67 -0.83 -12.72 12.89
N ASN A 68 -1.03 -13.96 12.41
CA ASN A 68 -1.23 -15.08 13.31
C ASN A 68 0.06 -15.46 14.04
N ASN A 69 1.18 -15.48 13.32
CA ASN A 69 2.47 -15.84 13.89
C ASN A 69 3.63 -15.24 13.10
N CYS A 70 4.76 -14.96 13.76
CA CYS A 70 6.04 -14.73 13.10
C CYS A 70 7.20 -15.14 14.02
N THR A 71 8.30 -15.60 13.44
CA THR A 71 9.44 -16.13 14.19
C THR A 71 10.42 -15.06 14.71
N GLY A 72 10.07 -13.78 14.62
CA GLY A 72 10.90 -12.68 15.13
C GLY A 72 10.78 -11.40 14.32
N LYS A 73 11.86 -10.61 14.25
CA LYS A 73 11.92 -9.38 13.47
C LYS A 73 12.60 -9.61 12.13
N LYS A 74 12.00 -9.11 11.07
CA LYS A 74 12.60 -9.14 9.73
C LYS A 74 12.08 -7.96 8.90
N SER A 75 12.95 -7.38 8.08
CA SER A 75 12.59 -6.39 7.06
C SER A 75 13.08 -6.89 5.70
N VAL A 76 12.20 -6.88 4.72
CA VAL A 76 12.50 -7.34 3.35
C VAL A 76 11.73 -6.51 2.34
N VAL A 77 12.23 -6.46 1.10
CA VAL A 77 11.55 -5.77 0.00
C VAL A 77 11.23 -6.78 -1.11
N ILE A 78 9.94 -6.87 -1.45
CA ILE A 78 9.44 -7.78 -2.49
C ILE A 78 9.13 -6.95 -3.74
N PRO A 79 9.61 -7.36 -4.95
CA PRO A 79 9.35 -6.63 -6.18
C PRO A 79 7.85 -6.42 -6.43
N LYS A 80 7.49 -5.24 -6.98
CA LYS A 80 6.11 -4.86 -7.33
C LYS A 80 5.38 -5.96 -8.10
N ARG A 81 6.02 -6.48 -9.15
CA ARG A 81 5.43 -7.52 -10.02
C ARG A 81 5.10 -8.78 -9.22
N ALA A 82 6.01 -9.24 -8.37
CA ALA A 82 5.75 -10.41 -7.53
C ALA A 82 4.55 -10.20 -6.59
N MET A 83 4.46 -9.02 -5.97
CA MET A 83 3.33 -8.67 -5.10
C MET A 83 1.99 -8.62 -5.87
N GLN A 84 2.00 -8.14 -7.12
CA GLN A 84 0.82 -8.14 -7.98
C GLN A 84 0.35 -9.55 -8.30
N GLU A 85 1.26 -10.43 -8.71
CA GLU A 85 0.96 -11.84 -9.01
C GLU A 85 0.46 -12.59 -7.77
N ILE A 86 1.10 -12.35 -6.60
CA ILE A 86 0.64 -12.90 -5.32
C ILE A 86 -0.79 -12.46 -5.03
N ALA A 87 -1.08 -11.16 -5.13
CA ALA A 87 -2.43 -10.64 -4.88
C ALA A 87 -3.49 -11.18 -5.85
N ALA A 88 -3.09 -11.52 -7.08
CA ALA A 88 -3.98 -12.09 -8.09
C ALA A 88 -4.40 -13.53 -7.77
N VAL A 89 -3.47 -14.35 -7.25
CA VAL A 89 -3.70 -15.76 -6.97
C VAL A 89 -4.28 -16.04 -5.58
N LEU A 90 -4.13 -15.11 -4.62
CA LEU A 90 -4.72 -15.23 -3.30
C LEU A 90 -6.24 -15.18 -3.36
N SER A 91 -6.91 -16.03 -2.59
CA SER A 91 -8.36 -15.99 -2.42
C SER A 91 -8.80 -14.84 -1.48
N SER A 92 -10.10 -14.71 -1.28
CA SER A 92 -10.67 -13.70 -0.37
C SER A 92 -11.21 -14.32 0.91
N ASP A 93 -10.85 -15.57 1.19
CA ASP A 93 -11.20 -16.29 2.42
C ASP A 93 -10.12 -16.14 3.51
N ASP A 94 -10.41 -16.66 4.69
CA ASP A 94 -9.54 -16.62 5.88
C ASP A 94 -8.53 -17.78 5.94
N SER A 95 -8.41 -18.59 4.88
CA SER A 95 -7.43 -19.67 4.85
C SER A 95 -6.00 -19.12 4.95
N GLU A 96 -5.13 -19.88 5.56
CA GLU A 96 -3.81 -19.41 5.97
C GLU A 96 -2.79 -19.46 4.82
N VAL A 97 -1.95 -18.45 4.77
CA VAL A 97 -0.75 -18.37 3.91
C VAL A 97 0.46 -18.43 4.79
N LYS A 98 1.39 -19.30 4.46
CA LYS A 98 2.71 -19.35 5.08
C LYS A 98 3.72 -18.61 4.24
N LEU A 99 4.33 -17.59 4.82
CA LEU A 99 5.44 -16.83 4.25
C LEU A 99 6.74 -17.38 4.82
N ILE A 100 7.67 -17.78 3.96
CA ILE A 100 8.96 -18.35 4.35
C ILE A 100 10.05 -17.56 3.64
N PHE A 101 11.00 -17.05 4.41
CA PHE A 101 12.04 -16.19 3.91
C PHE A 101 13.42 -16.82 4.10
N SER A 102 14.23 -16.73 3.05
CA SER A 102 15.68 -16.88 3.15
C SER A 102 16.37 -15.53 3.11
N SER A 103 17.69 -15.53 2.99
CA SER A 103 18.48 -14.31 2.77
C SER A 103 18.13 -13.59 1.45
N THR A 104 17.70 -14.31 0.40
CA THR A 104 17.54 -13.76 -0.96
C THR A 104 16.17 -14.00 -1.59
N HIS A 105 15.35 -14.87 -1.00
CA HIS A 105 14.05 -15.26 -1.57
C HIS A 105 12.94 -15.29 -0.54
N ILE A 106 11.73 -15.09 -1.03
CA ILE A 106 10.50 -15.43 -0.32
C ILE A 106 9.82 -16.60 -1.02
N LYS A 107 9.33 -17.55 -0.23
CA LYS A 107 8.40 -18.59 -0.64
C LYS A 107 7.07 -18.36 0.06
N ILE A 108 6.01 -18.37 -0.69
CA ILE A 108 4.63 -18.22 -0.22
C ILE A 108 3.92 -19.53 -0.50
N ASP A 109 3.37 -20.17 0.53
CA ASP A 109 2.75 -21.49 0.47
C ASP A 109 1.30 -21.39 0.97
N PHE A 110 0.34 -21.75 0.11
CA PHE A 110 -1.09 -21.72 0.44
C PHE A 110 -1.87 -22.68 -0.48
N GLY A 111 -2.81 -23.44 0.08
CA GLY A 111 -3.75 -24.27 -0.68
C GLY A 111 -3.10 -25.23 -1.70
N GLY A 112 -1.87 -25.71 -1.43
CA GLY A 112 -1.09 -26.54 -2.36
C GLY A 112 -0.35 -25.74 -3.45
N THR A 113 -0.53 -24.42 -3.53
CA THR A 113 0.20 -23.52 -4.44
C THR A 113 1.43 -22.96 -3.76
N LYS A 114 2.54 -22.89 -4.50
CA LYS A 114 3.81 -22.32 -4.03
C LYS A 114 4.27 -21.24 -5.00
N VAL A 115 4.46 -20.03 -4.48
CA VAL A 115 5.04 -18.90 -5.22
C VAL A 115 6.41 -18.62 -4.64
N ILE A 116 7.42 -18.48 -5.48
CA ILE A 116 8.78 -18.14 -5.07
C ILE A 116 9.19 -16.87 -5.82
N SER A 117 9.70 -15.88 -5.09
CA SER A 117 10.23 -14.65 -5.65
C SER A 117 11.57 -14.30 -5.03
N ARG A 118 12.44 -13.67 -5.82
CA ARG A 118 13.65 -13.04 -5.31
C ARG A 118 13.29 -11.74 -4.58
N LEU A 119 13.99 -11.47 -3.49
CA LEU A 119 13.89 -10.20 -2.75
C LEU A 119 14.75 -9.14 -3.45
N LEU A 120 14.42 -7.87 -3.28
CA LEU A 120 15.30 -6.77 -3.67
C LEU A 120 16.37 -6.57 -2.60
N ASP A 121 17.60 -6.41 -3.05
CA ASP A 121 18.74 -6.17 -2.16
C ASP A 121 18.80 -4.70 -1.73
N GLY A 122 19.21 -4.46 -0.49
CA GLY A 122 19.44 -3.14 0.07
C GLY A 122 18.49 -2.78 1.22
N GLU A 123 18.82 -1.69 1.89
CA GLU A 123 17.99 -1.13 2.97
C GLU A 123 16.88 -0.25 2.37
N TYR A 124 15.66 -0.45 2.85
CA TYR A 124 14.55 0.42 2.49
C TYR A 124 14.71 1.80 3.14
N VAL A 125 14.16 2.82 2.50
CA VAL A 125 14.22 4.20 3.01
C VAL A 125 13.60 4.30 4.40
N ASN A 126 14.23 5.06 5.29
CA ASN A 126 13.67 5.34 6.62
C ASN A 126 12.43 6.24 6.52
N TYR A 127 11.31 5.62 6.11
CA TYR A 127 10.03 6.30 5.93
C TYR A 127 9.45 6.86 7.24
N LYS A 128 9.82 6.29 8.40
CA LYS A 128 9.33 6.73 9.71
C LYS A 128 9.76 8.18 10.01
N GLY A 129 10.92 8.59 9.49
CA GLY A 129 11.42 9.95 9.59
C GLY A 129 10.71 10.95 8.67
N ILE A 130 10.04 10.46 7.61
CA ILE A 130 9.32 11.28 6.63
C ILE A 130 7.87 11.55 7.07
N LEU A 131 7.30 10.65 7.88
CA LEU A 131 5.92 10.78 8.33
C LEU A 131 5.74 12.01 9.22
N PRO A 132 4.77 12.90 8.93
CA PRO A 132 4.50 14.05 9.78
C PRO A 132 4.03 13.60 11.17
N LYS A 133 4.65 14.17 12.20
CA LYS A 133 4.30 13.88 13.61
C LYS A 133 3.15 14.73 14.11
N ASN A 134 2.96 15.91 13.51
CA ASN A 134 1.93 16.87 13.86
C ASN A 134 1.11 17.22 12.62
N PHE A 135 -0.13 17.60 12.85
CA PHE A 135 -1.06 18.11 11.83
C PHE A 135 -1.77 19.34 12.34
N ALA A 136 -1.96 20.33 11.48
CA ALA A 136 -2.70 21.55 11.80
C ALA A 136 -4.23 21.35 11.70
N THR A 137 -4.65 20.45 10.84
CA THR A 137 -6.07 20.18 10.58
C THR A 137 -6.32 18.67 10.52
N ARG A 138 -7.37 18.23 11.19
CA ARG A 138 -7.86 16.85 11.14
C ARG A 138 -9.32 16.86 10.69
N VAL A 139 -9.65 16.02 9.75
CA VAL A 139 -10.99 15.94 9.16
C VAL A 139 -11.52 14.51 9.25
N LEU A 140 -12.75 14.35 9.70
CA LEU A 140 -13.49 13.11 9.59
C LEU A 140 -14.49 13.23 8.45
N ILE A 141 -14.43 12.28 7.50
CA ILE A 141 -15.23 12.29 6.28
C ILE A 141 -15.70 10.89 5.93
N ASN A 142 -16.87 10.78 5.31
CA ASN A 142 -17.35 9.52 4.75
C ASN A 142 -16.50 9.13 3.54
N CYS A 143 -15.93 7.91 3.59
CA CYS A 143 -14.98 7.42 2.57
C CYS A 143 -15.65 7.26 1.19
N GLU A 144 -16.91 6.81 1.14
CA GLU A 144 -17.64 6.59 -0.10
C GLU A 144 -18.01 7.93 -0.77
N GLU A 145 -18.45 8.92 0.01
CA GLU A 145 -18.74 10.26 -0.49
C GLU A 145 -17.47 10.92 -1.06
N LEU A 146 -16.35 10.88 -0.31
CA LEU A 146 -15.07 11.40 -0.78
C LEU A 146 -14.63 10.72 -2.08
N LYS A 147 -14.75 9.38 -2.16
CA LYS A 147 -14.41 8.62 -3.35
C LYS A 147 -15.25 9.06 -4.55
N ASN A 148 -16.57 9.06 -4.41
CA ASN A 148 -17.51 9.40 -5.48
C ASN A 148 -17.30 10.83 -5.99
N SER A 149 -17.11 11.77 -5.09
CA SER A 149 -16.85 13.17 -5.42
C SER A 149 -15.50 13.35 -6.11
N THR A 150 -14.45 12.67 -5.62
CA THR A 150 -13.14 12.69 -6.25
C THR A 150 -13.17 12.05 -7.65
N GLU A 151 -13.91 10.96 -7.84
CA GLU A 151 -14.07 10.32 -9.16
C GLU A 151 -14.76 11.25 -10.15
N ARG A 152 -15.80 12.00 -9.74
CA ARG A 152 -16.44 13.02 -10.59
C ARG A 152 -15.46 14.15 -10.94
N ALA A 153 -14.74 14.68 -9.94
CA ALA A 153 -13.75 15.73 -10.16
C ALA A 153 -12.61 15.30 -11.09
N LEU A 154 -12.23 14.03 -11.02
CA LEU A 154 -11.18 13.45 -11.86
C LEU A 154 -11.53 13.50 -13.37
N LEU A 155 -12.80 13.40 -13.73
CA LEU A 155 -13.24 13.51 -15.13
C LEU A 155 -12.86 14.88 -15.73
N MET A 156 -13.04 15.95 -14.96
CA MET A 156 -12.64 17.29 -15.41
C MET A 156 -11.13 17.50 -15.29
N ALA A 157 -10.51 17.01 -14.22
CA ALA A 157 -9.07 17.16 -14.03
C ALA A 157 -8.25 16.52 -15.15
N ARG A 158 -8.65 15.36 -15.68
CA ARG A 158 -7.98 14.66 -16.79
C ARG A 158 -8.02 15.43 -18.11
N GLU A 159 -9.05 16.25 -18.34
CA GLU A 159 -9.17 17.11 -19.51
C GLU A 159 -8.33 18.41 -19.38
N SER A 160 -7.78 18.67 -18.21
CA SER A 160 -6.93 19.82 -17.91
C SER A 160 -5.45 19.44 -18.03
N LYS A 161 -4.63 20.34 -18.60
CA LYS A 161 -3.17 20.19 -18.65
C LYS A 161 -2.52 20.05 -17.26
N SER A 162 -3.16 20.59 -16.24
CA SER A 162 -2.64 20.56 -14.86
C SER A 162 -2.91 19.26 -14.14
N ASN A 163 -3.93 18.49 -14.56
CA ASN A 163 -4.40 17.25 -13.93
C ASN A 163 -4.56 17.38 -12.40
N ARG A 164 -5.12 18.51 -11.93
CA ARG A 164 -5.23 18.86 -10.52
C ARG A 164 -6.67 18.94 -10.06
N ILE A 165 -6.91 18.46 -8.84
CA ILE A 165 -8.13 18.65 -8.06
C ILE A 165 -7.77 19.53 -6.87
N LYS A 166 -8.58 20.56 -6.58
CA LYS A 166 -8.43 21.42 -5.42
C LYS A 166 -9.41 20.96 -4.33
N LEU A 167 -8.89 20.78 -3.12
CA LEU A 167 -9.67 20.49 -1.93
C LEU A 167 -9.63 21.71 -1.01
N MET A 168 -10.79 22.19 -0.58
CA MET A 168 -10.92 23.34 0.32
C MET A 168 -11.79 22.93 1.51
N PHE A 169 -11.22 23.04 2.70
CA PHE A 169 -11.85 22.68 3.97
C PHE A 169 -12.24 23.94 4.71
N ALA A 170 -13.54 24.15 4.93
CA ALA A 170 -14.07 25.30 5.67
C ALA A 170 -15.48 25.01 6.19
N ASN A 171 -15.82 25.51 7.39
CA ASN A 171 -17.18 25.50 7.93
C ASN A 171 -17.85 24.10 7.90
N ASN A 172 -17.13 23.06 8.31
CA ASN A 172 -17.58 21.66 8.26
C ASN A 172 -17.97 21.18 6.85
N THR A 173 -17.42 21.81 5.81
CA THR A 173 -17.64 21.43 4.42
C THR A 173 -16.29 21.21 3.73
N LEU A 174 -16.18 20.13 2.96
CA LEU A 174 -15.13 19.93 1.97
C LEU A 174 -15.68 20.30 0.60
N THR A 175 -15.12 21.34 -0.01
CA THR A 175 -15.40 21.70 -1.40
C THR A 175 -14.33 21.10 -2.30
N ILE A 176 -14.72 20.33 -3.30
CA ILE A 176 -13.86 19.67 -4.28
C ILE A 176 -14.09 20.33 -5.64
N THR A 177 -13.04 20.93 -6.20
CA THR A 177 -13.15 21.61 -7.50
C THR A 177 -12.11 21.09 -8.49
N ALA A 178 -12.50 21.00 -9.76
CA ALA A 178 -11.60 20.78 -10.88
C ALA A 178 -12.08 21.59 -12.09
N ASN A 179 -11.15 22.15 -12.84
CA ASN A 179 -11.44 23.00 -13.99
C ASN A 179 -10.72 22.47 -15.23
N SER A 180 -11.38 22.56 -16.38
CA SER A 180 -10.81 22.28 -17.70
C SER A 180 -11.37 23.27 -18.72
N GLU A 181 -10.87 23.20 -19.95
CA GLU A 181 -11.42 23.98 -21.07
C GLU A 181 -12.85 23.56 -21.44
N LYS A 182 -13.26 22.35 -21.07
CA LYS A 182 -14.60 21.77 -21.35
C LYS A 182 -15.62 22.06 -20.27
N GLY A 183 -15.21 22.57 -19.10
CA GLY A 183 -16.09 22.85 -17.98
C GLY A 183 -15.42 22.81 -16.62
N ASN A 184 -16.23 22.99 -15.61
CA ASN A 184 -15.81 22.93 -14.22
C ASN A 184 -16.72 21.99 -13.41
N ILE A 185 -16.18 21.50 -12.31
CA ILE A 185 -16.95 20.80 -11.28
C ILE A 185 -16.73 21.49 -9.94
N ASN A 186 -17.80 21.61 -9.18
CA ASN A 186 -17.81 22.06 -7.80
C ASN A 186 -18.71 21.11 -7.02
N ASP A 187 -18.15 20.38 -6.10
CA ASP A 187 -18.84 19.35 -5.32
C ASP A 187 -18.61 19.60 -3.83
N GLU A 188 -19.61 19.39 -3.00
CA GLU A 188 -19.56 19.68 -1.57
C GLU A 188 -19.91 18.44 -0.75
N ILE A 189 -19.14 18.18 0.29
CA ILE A 189 -19.32 17.07 1.22
C ILE A 189 -19.32 17.60 2.64
N GLU A 190 -20.25 17.15 3.46
CA GLU A 190 -20.23 17.43 4.90
C GLU A 190 -19.08 16.68 5.58
N ILE A 191 -18.37 17.40 6.44
CA ILE A 191 -17.20 16.89 7.17
C ILE A 191 -17.27 17.33 8.64
N GLN A 192 -16.49 16.65 9.47
CA GLN A 192 -16.20 17.11 10.84
C GLN A 192 -14.74 17.59 10.89
N LEU A 193 -14.58 18.89 11.15
CA LEU A 193 -13.29 19.55 11.35
C LEU A 193 -12.83 19.43 12.81
#